data_48c1dd689e7dbed800f3aa73fbb0c85c
#
_entry.id   48c1dd689e7dbed800f3aa73fbb0c85c
#
_cell.length_a   1.000
_cell.length_b   1.000
_cell.length_c   1.000
_cell.angle_alpha   90.00
_cell.angle_beta   90.00
_cell.angle_gamma   90.00
#
_symmetry.space_group_name_H-M   'P 1'
#
loop_
_entity.id
_entity.type
_entity.pdbx_description
1 polymer ?
#
loop_
_entity_poly.entity_id
_entity_poly.type
_entity_poly.pdbx_seq_one_letter_code
_entity_poly.pdbx_strand_id
1 'polypeptide(L)'
;FRNGDPSNDPTAHDIIGFTDQPAPPGWAPTPWSQDWYRQEPWAAATGRDFYGTVQFRRYGGDLQGLLDRLDYLQELGVTALYLNPVNDAPSLHKYDARNYRHVDRNFGPDPRGDEARMAAEDPADPATWGWTAADSLFLSLVREVHRRGIRVIVDYSWNHTGIAFWAWQDVIANQRASRYADWYQIDQFDDPATPDTNEFRYRGWLDVPWLPEWKKVGRPEGKTHGAIEGNLVPGVRDLVFNVTRRWLDPDGDGDPSDGVDGFRLDVAEMVPLGFWRDYRRFVRSINP
;
A
#
# COMPACT_ATOMS: atom_id res chain seq x y z
N PHE A 1 -9.39 2.11 12.67
CA PHE A 1 -9.58 2.89 13.87
C PHE A 1 -11.02 3.44 13.89
N ARG A 2 -11.35 4.62 14.46
CA ARG A 2 -12.69 5.18 14.43
C ARG A 2 -12.99 5.85 13.08
N ASN A 3 -14.24 5.83 12.62
CA ASN A 3 -14.72 6.70 11.55
C ASN A 3 -14.90 8.13 12.14
N GLY A 4 -14.11 9.07 11.70
CA GLY A 4 -14.15 10.48 12.11
C GLY A 4 -14.85 11.37 11.08
N ASP A 5 -14.86 10.93 9.82
CA ASP A 5 -15.48 11.63 8.70
C ASP A 5 -16.26 10.65 7.80
N PRO A 6 -17.55 10.41 8.04
CA PRO A 6 -18.33 9.52 7.19
C PRO A 6 -18.45 9.95 5.71
N SER A 7 -18.04 11.16 5.35
CA SER A 7 -18.08 11.62 3.96
C SER A 7 -16.97 11.01 3.09
N ASN A 8 -15.93 10.47 3.71
CA ASN A 8 -14.83 9.80 3.03
C ASN A 8 -14.97 8.27 2.97
N ASP A 9 -16.07 7.73 3.51
CA ASP A 9 -16.31 6.29 3.51
C ASP A 9 -16.13 5.70 2.09
N PRO A 10 -15.45 4.54 1.97
CA PRO A 10 -15.27 3.90 0.68
C PRO A 10 -16.61 3.51 0.05
N THR A 11 -16.64 3.57 -1.26
CA THR A 11 -17.75 3.08 -2.08
C THR A 11 -17.40 1.72 -2.71
N ALA A 12 -18.35 1.06 -3.35
CA ALA A 12 -18.09 -0.19 -4.07
C ALA A 12 -17.01 -0.05 -5.17
N HIS A 13 -16.79 1.18 -5.67
CA HIS A 13 -15.73 1.48 -6.65
C HIS A 13 -14.33 1.44 -6.05
N ASP A 14 -14.19 1.75 -4.78
CA ASP A 14 -12.89 1.92 -4.12
C ASP A 14 -12.27 0.59 -3.68
N ILE A 15 -13.07 -0.46 -3.58
CA ILE A 15 -12.67 -1.73 -2.99
C ILE A 15 -12.74 -2.90 -3.98
N ILE A 16 -11.80 -3.80 -3.82
CA ILE A 16 -11.86 -5.16 -4.39
C ILE A 16 -11.63 -6.18 -3.28
N GLY A 17 -12.12 -7.39 -3.48
CA GLY A 17 -11.83 -8.53 -2.61
C GLY A 17 -10.53 -9.22 -3.00
N PHE A 18 -10.18 -10.29 -2.30
CA PHE A 18 -9.13 -11.20 -2.74
C PHE A 18 -9.47 -11.74 -4.14
N THR A 19 -8.46 -12.03 -4.95
CA THR A 19 -8.64 -12.51 -6.31
C THR A 19 -9.29 -11.52 -7.30
N ASP A 20 -9.13 -10.22 -7.07
CA ASP A 20 -9.66 -9.16 -7.95
C ASP A 20 -11.19 -9.16 -8.10
N GLN A 21 -11.89 -9.60 -7.07
CA GLN A 21 -13.35 -9.62 -7.10
C GLN A 21 -13.92 -8.24 -6.78
N PRO A 22 -14.86 -7.72 -7.59
CA PRO A 22 -15.55 -6.48 -7.27
C PRO A 22 -16.41 -6.61 -6.02
N ALA A 23 -16.74 -5.49 -5.40
CA ALA A 23 -17.66 -5.46 -4.28
C ALA A 23 -19.00 -6.14 -4.66
N PRO A 24 -19.59 -6.94 -3.76
CA PRO A 24 -20.89 -7.54 -3.99
C PRO A 24 -21.99 -6.51 -4.26
N PRO A 25 -23.03 -6.85 -5.04
CA PRO A 25 -24.17 -5.96 -5.24
C PRO A 25 -24.79 -5.50 -3.90
N GLY A 26 -25.11 -4.22 -3.80
CA GLY A 26 -25.67 -3.62 -2.59
C GLY A 26 -24.64 -3.44 -1.46
N TRP A 27 -23.35 -3.59 -1.74
CA TRP A 27 -22.30 -3.34 -0.76
C TRP A 27 -22.39 -1.94 -0.16
N ALA A 28 -22.17 -1.86 1.14
CA ALA A 28 -22.05 -0.61 1.90
C ALA A 28 -21.08 -0.81 3.07
N PRO A 29 -20.47 0.26 3.60
CA PRO A 29 -19.66 0.20 4.81
C PRO A 29 -20.40 -0.45 5.97
N THR A 30 -19.67 -1.23 6.76
CA THR A 30 -20.21 -1.87 7.95
C THR A 30 -20.33 -0.84 9.08
N PRO A 31 -21.51 -0.65 9.68
CA PRO A 31 -21.65 0.25 10.83
C PRO A 31 -20.71 -0.16 11.98
N TRP A 32 -19.99 0.80 12.57
CA TRP A 32 -19.06 0.55 13.68
C TRP A 32 -19.72 -0.11 14.89
N SER A 33 -21.01 0.11 15.10
CA SER A 33 -21.81 -0.46 16.17
C SER A 33 -22.35 -1.87 15.89
N GLN A 34 -22.09 -2.42 14.71
CA GLN A 34 -22.57 -3.75 14.35
C GLN A 34 -21.84 -4.84 15.14
N ASP A 35 -22.53 -5.92 15.45
CA ASP A 35 -21.92 -7.16 15.92
C ASP A 35 -20.90 -7.67 14.86
N TRP A 36 -19.67 -7.88 15.28
CA TRP A 36 -18.57 -8.23 14.39
C TRP A 36 -18.74 -9.56 13.66
N TYR A 37 -19.47 -10.47 14.25
CA TYR A 37 -19.74 -11.80 13.68
C TYR A 37 -21.04 -11.86 12.87
N ARG A 38 -21.82 -10.79 12.87
CA ARG A 38 -23.05 -10.72 12.07
C ARG A 38 -22.71 -10.33 10.64
N GLN A 39 -23.19 -11.13 9.67
CA GLN A 39 -23.10 -10.76 8.27
C GLN A 39 -23.99 -9.54 7.95
N GLU A 40 -23.47 -8.66 7.13
CA GLU A 40 -24.21 -7.56 6.53
C GLU A 40 -25.27 -8.09 5.54
N PRO A 41 -26.37 -7.33 5.31
CA PRO A 41 -27.38 -7.74 4.34
C PRO A 41 -26.82 -8.05 2.94
N TRP A 42 -25.87 -7.24 2.45
CA TRP A 42 -25.19 -7.46 1.18
C TRP A 42 -24.35 -8.75 1.19
N ALA A 43 -23.72 -9.08 2.31
CA ALA A 43 -22.91 -10.28 2.46
C ALA A 43 -23.80 -11.53 2.48
N ALA A 44 -24.88 -11.52 3.26
CA ALA A 44 -25.87 -12.62 3.32
C ALA A 44 -26.53 -12.87 1.96
N ALA A 45 -26.79 -11.82 1.16
CA ALA A 45 -27.38 -11.93 -0.16
C ALA A 45 -26.49 -12.69 -1.17
N THR A 46 -25.17 -12.81 -0.91
CA THR A 46 -24.26 -13.61 -1.75
C THR A 46 -24.43 -15.12 -1.60
N GLY A 47 -25.11 -15.58 -0.54
CA GLY A 47 -25.18 -16.99 -0.16
C GLY A 47 -23.88 -17.59 0.36
N ARG A 48 -22.82 -16.79 0.52
CA ARG A 48 -21.54 -17.20 1.13
C ARG A 48 -21.62 -17.08 2.65
N ASP A 49 -20.75 -17.81 3.34
CA ASP A 49 -20.60 -17.67 4.78
C ASP A 49 -19.86 -16.36 5.16
N PHE A 50 -19.70 -16.13 6.44
CA PHE A 50 -19.01 -14.96 6.98
C PHE A 50 -17.58 -14.83 6.42
N TYR A 51 -16.82 -15.92 6.40
CA TYR A 51 -15.41 -15.89 5.95
C TYR A 51 -15.29 -15.68 4.45
N GLY A 52 -16.27 -16.10 3.67
CA GLY A 52 -16.31 -15.84 2.22
C GLY A 52 -16.60 -14.39 1.85
N THR A 53 -17.02 -13.55 2.81
CA THR A 53 -17.39 -12.16 2.56
C THR A 53 -16.64 -11.14 3.42
N VAL A 54 -15.96 -11.56 4.50
CA VAL A 54 -15.27 -10.67 5.45
C VAL A 54 -14.23 -9.75 4.77
N GLN A 55 -13.62 -10.21 3.70
CA GLN A 55 -12.64 -9.45 2.91
C GLN A 55 -13.20 -8.14 2.32
N PHE A 56 -14.51 -8.04 2.16
CA PHE A 56 -15.17 -6.84 1.65
C PHE A 56 -15.58 -5.86 2.75
N ARG A 57 -15.45 -6.21 4.02
CA ARG A 57 -15.83 -5.35 5.13
C ARG A 57 -14.97 -4.09 5.21
N ARG A 58 -15.61 -2.95 5.38
CA ARG A 58 -14.98 -1.69 5.71
C ARG A 58 -15.84 -1.00 6.77
N TYR A 59 -15.19 -0.54 7.84
CA TYR A 59 -15.85 0.15 8.94
C TYR A 59 -15.71 1.68 8.86
N GLY A 60 -15.11 2.19 7.78
CA GLY A 60 -14.92 3.62 7.58
C GLY A 60 -13.91 4.27 8.54
N GLY A 61 -13.04 3.49 9.19
CA GLY A 61 -11.99 4.06 10.04
C GLY A 61 -11.00 4.88 9.22
N ASP A 62 -10.68 6.11 9.67
CA ASP A 62 -9.92 7.12 8.94
C ASP A 62 -8.91 7.86 9.83
N LEU A 63 -8.13 8.78 9.22
CA LEU A 63 -7.14 9.59 9.94
C LEU A 63 -7.79 10.60 10.87
N GLN A 64 -8.97 11.14 10.51
CA GLN A 64 -9.71 12.05 11.39
C GLN A 64 -10.14 11.34 12.68
N GLY A 65 -10.65 10.11 12.56
CA GLY A 65 -11.03 9.30 13.71
C GLY A 65 -9.85 8.95 14.63
N LEU A 66 -8.63 8.88 14.08
CA LEU A 66 -7.40 8.72 14.88
C LEU A 66 -7.03 10.03 15.56
N LEU A 67 -7.06 11.16 14.85
CA LEU A 67 -6.85 12.51 15.41
C LEU A 67 -7.79 12.78 16.59
N ASP A 68 -9.05 12.47 16.46
CA ASP A 68 -10.08 12.66 17.49
C ASP A 68 -9.82 11.85 18.77
N ARG A 69 -8.89 10.91 18.76
CA ARG A 69 -8.60 9.98 19.86
C ARG A 69 -7.16 10.05 20.37
N LEU A 70 -6.39 11.03 19.96
CA LEU A 70 -5.00 11.16 20.39
C LEU A 70 -4.87 11.37 21.90
N ASP A 71 -5.77 12.12 22.53
CA ASP A 71 -5.77 12.32 23.98
C ASP A 71 -5.98 10.99 24.73
N TYR A 72 -6.93 10.17 24.26
CA TYR A 72 -7.14 8.82 24.80
C TYR A 72 -5.86 7.96 24.68
N LEU A 73 -5.17 8.00 23.55
CA LEU A 73 -3.95 7.23 23.35
C LEU A 73 -2.81 7.73 24.26
N GLN A 74 -2.72 9.04 24.46
CA GLN A 74 -1.75 9.65 25.38
C GLN A 74 -2.04 9.25 26.83
N GLU A 75 -3.29 9.33 27.28
CA GLU A 75 -3.72 8.91 28.61
C GLU A 75 -3.47 7.42 28.85
N LEU A 76 -3.59 6.59 27.81
CA LEU A 76 -3.26 5.16 27.86
C LEU A 76 -1.75 4.89 28.00
N GLY A 77 -0.90 5.90 27.82
CA GLY A 77 0.55 5.79 27.93
C GLY A 77 1.22 5.26 26.65
N VAL A 78 0.56 5.40 25.48
CA VAL A 78 1.14 5.02 24.20
C VAL A 78 2.34 5.89 23.90
N THR A 79 3.47 5.29 23.51
CA THR A 79 4.72 5.98 23.13
C THR A 79 5.08 5.84 21.65
N ALA A 80 4.41 4.95 20.93
CA ALA A 80 4.53 4.82 19.49
C ALA A 80 3.22 4.31 18.89
N LEU A 81 2.84 4.86 17.75
CA LEU A 81 1.76 4.36 16.90
C LEU A 81 2.38 3.54 15.77
N TYR A 82 2.08 2.26 15.73
CA TYR A 82 2.33 1.44 14.56
C TYR A 82 1.03 1.37 13.74
N LEU A 83 1.10 1.86 12.52
CA LEU A 83 -0.01 1.86 11.58
C LEU A 83 0.21 0.74 10.55
N ASN A 84 -0.77 -0.16 10.42
CA ASN A 84 -0.84 -1.07 9.26
C ASN A 84 -0.76 -0.25 7.96
N PRO A 85 -0.53 -0.88 6.79
CA PRO A 85 -0.31 -0.13 5.56
C PRO A 85 -1.36 0.97 5.36
N VAL A 86 -0.89 2.20 5.17
CA VAL A 86 -1.72 3.39 4.94
C VAL A 86 -1.76 3.79 3.47
N ASN A 87 -0.94 3.17 2.62
CA ASN A 87 -0.86 3.47 1.19
C ASN A 87 -2.18 3.16 0.45
N ASP A 88 -2.40 3.85 -0.67
CA ASP A 88 -3.58 3.62 -1.51
C ASP A 88 -3.60 2.20 -2.06
N ALA A 89 -4.64 1.45 -1.70
CA ALA A 89 -4.84 0.06 -2.08
C ALA A 89 -6.31 -0.35 -1.99
N PRO A 90 -6.77 -1.29 -2.83
CA PRO A 90 -8.18 -1.65 -2.89
C PRO A 90 -8.62 -2.61 -1.79
N SER A 91 -7.69 -3.43 -1.24
CA SER A 91 -8.03 -4.40 -0.19
C SER A 91 -8.14 -3.78 1.19
N LEU A 92 -8.68 -4.57 2.13
CA LEU A 92 -8.76 -4.16 3.54
C LEU A 92 -7.39 -4.13 4.23
N HIS A 93 -6.43 -4.97 3.80
CA HIS A 93 -5.10 -5.08 4.41
C HIS A 93 -4.06 -4.15 3.77
N LYS A 94 -4.32 -3.64 2.57
CA LYS A 94 -3.52 -2.66 1.82
C LYS A 94 -2.09 -3.08 1.45
N TYR A 95 -1.76 -4.37 1.55
CA TYR A 95 -0.49 -4.88 1.02
C TYR A 95 -0.49 -5.04 -0.51
N ASP A 96 -1.65 -4.93 -1.16
CA ASP A 96 -1.86 -4.91 -2.60
C ASP A 96 -1.89 -3.48 -3.16
N ALA A 97 -0.84 -2.72 -2.92
CA ALA A 97 -0.77 -1.30 -3.25
C ALA A 97 -1.14 -1.01 -4.72
N ARG A 98 -1.97 0.03 -4.94
CA ARG A 98 -2.10 0.74 -6.24
C ARG A 98 -0.93 1.70 -6.45
N ASN A 99 -0.49 2.32 -5.37
CA ASN A 99 0.73 3.10 -5.30
C ASN A 99 1.26 3.15 -3.86
N TYR A 100 2.56 3.42 -3.71
CA TYR A 100 3.19 3.57 -2.38
C TYR A 100 3.41 5.02 -1.97
N ARG A 101 3.28 5.97 -2.91
CA ARG A 101 3.66 7.37 -2.70
C ARG A 101 2.61 8.20 -1.99
N HIS A 102 1.36 7.70 -1.92
CA HIS A 102 0.23 8.37 -1.30
C HIS A 102 -0.47 7.52 -0.25
N VAL A 103 -1.01 8.18 0.74
CA VAL A 103 -1.97 7.61 1.68
C VAL A 103 -3.26 7.27 0.95
N ASP A 104 -3.96 6.23 1.41
CA ASP A 104 -5.25 5.82 0.84
C ASP A 104 -6.24 6.99 0.89
N ARG A 105 -6.84 7.27 -0.24
CA ARG A 105 -7.78 8.37 -0.43
C ARG A 105 -8.98 8.33 0.53
N ASN A 106 -9.44 7.14 0.90
CA ASN A 106 -10.54 6.97 1.86
C ASN A 106 -10.13 7.20 3.33
N PHE A 107 -8.85 7.49 3.59
CA PHE A 107 -8.39 7.94 4.91
C PHE A 107 -8.36 9.45 5.06
N GLY A 108 -8.53 10.20 3.97
CA GLY A 108 -8.52 11.66 3.92
C GLY A 108 -9.87 12.26 3.54
N PRO A 109 -10.00 13.59 3.59
CA PRO A 109 -11.30 14.28 3.48
C PRO A 109 -11.84 14.41 2.04
N ASP A 110 -11.05 14.11 1.01
CA ASP A 110 -11.46 14.29 -0.39
C ASP A 110 -11.04 13.11 -1.28
N PRO A 111 -11.67 11.94 -1.16
CA PRO A 111 -11.29 10.75 -1.93
C PRO A 111 -11.28 10.93 -3.45
N ARG A 112 -12.21 11.73 -3.98
CA ARG A 112 -12.32 11.95 -5.44
C ARG A 112 -11.31 12.98 -5.96
N GLY A 113 -11.07 14.03 -5.21
CA GLY A 113 -10.00 14.99 -5.50
C GLY A 113 -8.62 14.33 -5.45
N ASP A 114 -8.40 13.46 -4.46
CA ASP A 114 -7.15 12.71 -4.31
C ASP A 114 -6.95 11.72 -5.48
N GLU A 115 -8.00 11.00 -5.90
CA GLU A 115 -7.96 10.12 -7.08
C GLU A 115 -7.58 10.90 -8.34
N ALA A 116 -8.22 12.05 -8.57
CA ALA A 116 -7.94 12.91 -9.72
C ALA A 116 -6.50 13.46 -9.69
N ARG A 117 -6.01 13.85 -8.51
CA ARG A 117 -4.63 14.33 -8.33
C ARG A 117 -3.62 13.23 -8.64
N MET A 118 -3.79 12.04 -8.06
CA MET A 118 -2.93 10.89 -8.32
C MET A 118 -2.89 10.50 -9.80
N ALA A 119 -4.02 10.62 -10.50
CA ALA A 119 -4.12 10.33 -11.93
C ALA A 119 -3.41 11.38 -12.82
N ALA A 120 -3.20 12.60 -12.33
CA ALA A 120 -2.51 13.67 -13.05
C ALA A 120 -0.98 13.63 -12.93
N GLU A 121 -0.44 12.77 -12.08
CA GLU A 121 1.00 12.63 -11.85
C GLU A 121 1.64 11.61 -12.80
N ASP A 122 2.93 11.78 -13.12
CA ASP A 122 3.76 10.66 -13.58
C ASP A 122 4.24 9.88 -12.35
N PRO A 123 3.71 8.68 -12.08
CA PRO A 123 4.06 7.93 -10.89
C PRO A 123 5.52 7.47 -10.84
N ALA A 124 6.24 7.53 -11.96
CA ALA A 124 7.66 7.21 -12.04
C ALA A 124 8.58 8.42 -11.83
N ASP A 125 8.03 9.64 -11.86
CA ASP A 125 8.79 10.88 -11.68
C ASP A 125 8.42 11.57 -10.35
N PRO A 126 9.27 11.46 -9.30
CA PRO A 126 9.01 12.09 -8.01
C PRO A 126 8.83 13.62 -8.06
N ALA A 127 9.34 14.29 -9.09
CA ALA A 127 9.16 15.73 -9.25
C ALA A 127 7.70 16.13 -9.56
N THR A 128 6.88 15.17 -10.02
CA THR A 128 5.47 15.39 -10.32
C THR A 128 4.54 15.08 -9.13
N TRP A 129 5.06 14.45 -8.07
CA TRP A 129 4.27 14.00 -6.93
C TRP A 129 3.83 15.17 -6.07
N GLY A 130 2.54 15.48 -6.11
CA GLY A 130 1.94 16.45 -5.20
C GLY A 130 1.61 15.85 -3.83
N TRP A 131 1.02 16.64 -2.96
CA TRP A 131 0.42 16.19 -1.71
C TRP A 131 -1.10 16.12 -1.90
N THR A 132 -1.68 14.94 -1.65
CA THR A 132 -3.14 14.75 -1.63
C THR A 132 -3.73 15.33 -0.34
N ALA A 133 -5.05 15.42 -0.25
CA ALA A 133 -5.71 15.80 0.98
C ALA A 133 -5.49 14.76 2.09
N ALA A 134 -5.48 13.47 1.73
CA ALA A 134 -5.15 12.38 2.65
C ALA A 134 -3.70 12.47 3.14
N ASP A 135 -2.73 12.71 2.26
CA ASP A 135 -1.33 12.91 2.65
C ASP A 135 -1.17 14.10 3.62
N SER A 136 -1.82 15.21 3.31
CA SER A 136 -1.77 16.43 4.12
C SER A 136 -2.35 16.22 5.51
N LEU A 137 -3.46 15.47 5.59
CA LEU A 137 -4.05 15.09 6.87
C LEU A 137 -3.14 14.12 7.64
N PHE A 138 -2.50 13.17 6.96
CA PHE A 138 -1.53 12.25 7.57
C PHE A 138 -0.32 13.00 8.15
N LEU A 139 0.28 13.94 7.42
CA LEU A 139 1.38 14.76 7.93
C LEU A 139 0.92 15.64 9.11
N SER A 140 -0.33 16.10 9.10
CA SER A 140 -0.91 16.80 10.25
C SER A 140 -1.06 15.88 11.47
N LEU A 141 -1.47 14.63 11.26
CA LEU A 141 -1.49 13.61 12.30
C LEU A 141 -0.08 13.35 12.87
N VAL A 142 0.93 13.18 12.02
CA VAL A 142 2.33 12.98 12.46
C VAL A 142 2.77 14.12 13.38
N ARG A 143 2.57 15.39 12.98
CA ARG A 143 2.88 16.55 13.81
C ARG A 143 2.14 16.56 15.15
N GLU A 144 0.85 16.21 15.17
CA GLU A 144 0.05 16.14 16.40
C GLU A 144 0.52 15.04 17.35
N VAL A 145 0.90 13.90 16.79
CA VAL A 145 1.44 12.73 17.53
C VAL A 145 2.80 13.09 18.13
N HIS A 146 3.70 13.72 17.36
CA HIS A 146 5.01 14.17 17.83
C HIS A 146 4.91 15.21 18.95
N ARG A 147 3.94 16.15 18.88
CA ARG A 147 3.70 17.13 19.99
C ARG A 147 3.35 16.46 21.31
N ARG A 148 2.85 15.22 21.28
CA ARG A 148 2.54 14.41 22.46
C ARG A 148 3.69 13.49 22.88
N GLY A 149 4.86 13.57 22.22
CA GLY A 149 6.00 12.70 22.47
C GLY A 149 5.78 11.25 22.01
N ILE A 150 4.85 11.03 21.09
CA ILE A 150 4.52 9.71 20.53
C ILE A 150 5.16 9.61 19.15
N ARG A 151 5.73 8.45 18.81
CA ARG A 151 6.34 8.16 17.50
C ARG A 151 5.34 7.55 16.52
N VAL A 152 5.62 7.67 15.23
CA VAL A 152 4.83 7.07 14.15
C VAL A 152 5.67 6.08 13.35
N ILE A 153 5.20 4.83 13.27
CA ILE A 153 5.80 3.77 12.46
C ILE A 153 4.75 3.35 11.42
N VAL A 154 5.13 3.35 10.14
CA VAL A 154 4.26 2.93 9.04
C VAL A 154 4.70 1.59 8.46
N ASP A 155 3.73 0.83 7.95
CA ASP A 155 3.95 -0.50 7.38
C ASP A 155 4.09 -0.43 5.86
N TYR A 156 5.10 -1.08 5.32
CA TYR A 156 5.27 -1.26 3.89
C TYR A 156 5.73 -2.68 3.54
N SER A 157 5.26 -3.18 2.40
CA SER A 157 5.78 -4.40 1.77
C SER A 157 6.59 -4.04 0.53
N TRP A 158 7.91 -4.17 0.61
CA TRP A 158 8.81 -3.95 -0.54
C TRP A 158 9.08 -5.21 -1.36
N ASN A 159 8.23 -6.24 -1.22
CA ASN A 159 8.38 -7.51 -1.91
C ASN A 159 7.54 -7.60 -3.20
N HIS A 160 6.37 -7.02 -3.20
CA HIS A 160 5.37 -7.16 -4.26
C HIS A 160 4.47 -5.93 -4.33
N THR A 161 3.63 -5.86 -5.36
CA THR A 161 2.57 -4.85 -5.51
C THR A 161 1.21 -5.53 -5.62
N GLY A 162 0.14 -4.75 -5.66
CA GLY A 162 -1.15 -5.24 -6.16
C GLY A 162 -1.17 -5.27 -7.69
N ILE A 163 -2.13 -6.01 -8.25
CA ILE A 163 -2.36 -6.00 -9.70
C ILE A 163 -2.84 -4.64 -10.21
N ALA A 164 -3.44 -3.81 -9.35
CA ALA A 164 -3.85 -2.45 -9.70
C ALA A 164 -2.69 -1.42 -9.64
N PHE A 165 -1.47 -1.87 -9.38
CA PHE A 165 -0.30 -0.98 -9.36
C PHE A 165 0.02 -0.46 -10.76
N TRP A 166 0.27 0.83 -10.87
CA TRP A 166 0.43 1.52 -12.15
C TRP A 166 1.50 0.91 -13.09
N ALA A 167 2.65 0.48 -12.55
CA ALA A 167 3.69 -0.16 -13.36
C ALA A 167 3.29 -1.58 -13.80
N TRP A 168 2.52 -2.30 -12.98
CA TRP A 168 1.99 -3.61 -13.34
C TRP A 168 0.91 -3.48 -14.42
N GLN A 169 0.04 -2.49 -14.33
CA GLN A 169 -0.96 -2.21 -15.36
C GLN A 169 -0.31 -1.88 -16.72
N ASP A 170 0.81 -1.16 -16.72
CA ASP A 170 1.59 -0.93 -17.94
C ASP A 170 2.18 -2.23 -18.50
N VAL A 171 2.67 -3.13 -17.63
CA VAL A 171 3.16 -4.47 -18.05
C VAL A 171 2.04 -5.30 -18.66
N ILE A 172 0.86 -5.31 -18.06
CA ILE A 172 -0.30 -6.04 -18.63
C ILE A 172 -0.66 -5.50 -20.01
N ALA A 173 -0.71 -4.17 -20.17
CA ALA A 173 -1.11 -3.53 -21.42
C ALA A 173 -0.07 -3.65 -22.53
N ASN A 174 1.21 -3.55 -22.20
CA ASN A 174 2.31 -3.42 -23.16
C ASN A 174 3.25 -4.64 -23.22
N GLN A 175 3.06 -5.61 -22.34
CA GLN A 175 3.82 -6.85 -22.29
C GLN A 175 5.35 -6.58 -22.36
N ARG A 176 6.06 -7.20 -23.30
CA ARG A 176 7.49 -7.03 -23.51
C ARG A 176 7.92 -5.59 -23.83
N ALA A 177 7.02 -4.78 -24.38
CA ALA A 177 7.29 -3.39 -24.73
C ALA A 177 7.17 -2.43 -23.52
N SER A 178 6.65 -2.89 -22.39
CA SER A 178 6.58 -2.09 -21.18
C SER A 178 7.97 -1.74 -20.67
N ARG A 179 8.20 -0.46 -20.33
CA ARG A 179 9.43 -0.01 -19.67
C ARG A 179 9.61 -0.59 -18.25
N TYR A 180 8.56 -1.17 -17.70
CA TYR A 180 8.54 -1.78 -16.38
C TYR A 180 8.55 -3.32 -16.41
N ALA A 181 8.62 -3.93 -17.59
CA ALA A 181 8.66 -5.38 -17.73
C ALA A 181 9.78 -6.02 -16.88
N ASP A 182 10.92 -5.32 -16.78
CA ASP A 182 12.08 -5.78 -16.01
C ASP A 182 11.97 -5.55 -14.48
N TRP A 183 10.90 -4.90 -14.03
CA TRP A 183 10.66 -4.69 -12.60
C TRP A 183 10.06 -5.93 -11.92
N TYR A 184 9.41 -6.80 -12.69
CA TYR A 184 8.68 -7.96 -12.18
C TYR A 184 9.31 -9.29 -12.56
N GLN A 185 9.03 -10.31 -11.80
CA GLN A 185 9.45 -11.67 -12.08
C GLN A 185 8.49 -12.30 -13.11
N ILE A 186 8.74 -12.04 -14.38
CA ILE A 186 7.97 -12.57 -15.51
C ILE A 186 8.69 -13.79 -16.07
N ASP A 187 7.99 -14.92 -16.10
CA ASP A 187 8.51 -16.17 -16.62
C ASP A 187 8.23 -16.31 -18.13
N GLN A 188 7.08 -15.81 -18.61
CA GLN A 188 6.70 -15.82 -20.02
C GLN A 188 5.78 -14.64 -20.35
N PHE A 189 6.07 -13.97 -21.44
CA PHE A 189 5.16 -12.97 -22.01
C PHE A 189 4.13 -13.65 -22.92
N ASP A 190 3.03 -12.96 -23.12
CA ASP A 190 2.00 -13.36 -24.06
C ASP A 190 2.52 -13.43 -25.50
N ASP A 191 2.00 -14.36 -26.30
CA ASP A 191 2.35 -14.50 -27.71
C ASP A 191 1.35 -13.69 -28.58
N PRO A 192 1.77 -12.59 -29.18
CA PRO A 192 0.88 -11.76 -30.01
C PRO A 192 0.37 -12.47 -31.29
N ALA A 193 0.88 -13.66 -31.59
CA ALA A 193 0.39 -14.46 -32.73
C ALA A 193 -0.85 -15.30 -32.38
N THR A 194 -1.18 -15.46 -31.08
CA THR A 194 -2.39 -16.14 -30.62
C THR A 194 -3.51 -15.13 -30.35
N PRO A 195 -4.80 -15.54 -30.46
CA PRO A 195 -5.93 -14.62 -30.29
C PRO A 195 -6.30 -14.37 -28.81
N ASP A 196 -5.69 -15.08 -27.88
CA ASP A 196 -5.94 -14.99 -26.44
C ASP A 196 -4.67 -14.59 -25.69
N THR A 197 -4.80 -14.27 -24.40
CA THR A 197 -3.72 -13.78 -23.53
C THR A 197 -3.37 -14.82 -22.46
N ASN A 198 -3.38 -16.08 -22.82
CA ASN A 198 -3.28 -17.18 -21.86
C ASN A 198 -1.83 -17.67 -21.61
N GLU A 199 -0.85 -17.19 -22.38
CA GLU A 199 0.56 -17.57 -22.23
C GLU A 199 1.30 -16.74 -21.19
N PHE A 200 0.75 -15.59 -20.79
CA PHE A 200 1.40 -14.70 -19.83
C PHE A 200 1.58 -15.39 -18.47
N ARG A 201 2.83 -15.56 -18.03
CA ARG A 201 3.20 -16.21 -16.76
C ARG A 201 4.14 -15.32 -15.97
N TYR A 202 3.85 -15.16 -14.69
CA TYR A 202 4.66 -14.37 -13.76
C TYR A 202 4.55 -14.95 -12.36
N ARG A 203 5.41 -14.50 -11.46
CA ARG A 203 5.38 -14.90 -10.06
C ARG A 203 4.68 -13.88 -9.20
N GLY A 204 3.74 -14.36 -8.41
CA GLY A 204 3.18 -13.63 -7.28
C GLY A 204 3.79 -14.10 -5.96
N TRP A 205 3.62 -13.31 -4.91
CA TRP A 205 4.01 -13.68 -3.56
C TRP A 205 3.34 -14.98 -3.12
N LEU A 206 4.11 -16.01 -2.78
CA LEU A 206 3.63 -17.36 -2.45
C LEU A 206 2.66 -17.93 -3.52
N ASP A 207 2.96 -17.70 -4.79
CA ASP A 207 2.12 -18.07 -5.94
C ASP A 207 0.73 -17.41 -5.98
N VAL A 208 0.54 -16.32 -5.21
CA VAL A 208 -0.66 -15.49 -5.22
C VAL A 208 -0.65 -14.55 -6.44
N PRO A 209 -1.47 -14.77 -7.48
CA PRO A 209 -1.34 -14.06 -8.75
C PRO A 209 -1.73 -12.57 -8.66
N TRP A 210 -2.54 -12.15 -7.69
CA TRP A 210 -2.89 -10.74 -7.49
C TRP A 210 -1.87 -9.93 -6.67
N LEU A 211 -0.70 -10.54 -6.32
CA LEU A 211 0.42 -9.90 -5.65
C LEU A 211 1.72 -10.11 -6.43
N PRO A 212 1.87 -9.51 -7.63
CA PRO A 212 3.05 -9.70 -8.49
C PRO A 212 4.33 -9.26 -7.78
N GLU A 213 5.32 -10.16 -7.73
CA GLU A 213 6.61 -9.93 -7.07
C GLU A 213 7.54 -9.03 -7.89
N TRP A 214 8.26 -8.14 -7.19
CA TRP A 214 9.41 -7.47 -7.75
C TRP A 214 10.51 -8.45 -8.14
N LYS A 215 11.16 -8.17 -9.25
CA LYS A 215 12.31 -8.95 -9.72
C LYS A 215 13.52 -8.77 -8.80
N LYS A 216 14.06 -9.88 -8.38
CA LYS A 216 15.22 -9.97 -7.49
C LYS A 216 16.44 -10.40 -8.31
N VAL A 217 17.48 -9.57 -8.32
CA VAL A 217 18.74 -9.81 -9.06
C VAL A 217 19.83 -10.36 -8.14
N GLY A 218 20.64 -11.27 -8.65
CA GLY A 218 21.70 -11.94 -7.86
C GLY A 218 21.19 -12.93 -6.82
N ARG A 219 19.90 -13.29 -6.88
CA ARG A 219 19.32 -14.32 -6.02
C ARG A 219 19.76 -15.71 -6.51
N PRO A 220 20.26 -16.59 -5.60
CA PRO A 220 20.53 -17.98 -5.96
C PRO A 220 19.25 -18.68 -6.48
N GLU A 221 19.42 -19.53 -7.49
CA GLU A 221 18.31 -20.29 -8.09
C GLU A 221 17.57 -21.11 -7.02
N GLY A 222 16.26 -21.17 -7.10
CA GLY A 222 15.40 -21.92 -6.19
C GLY A 222 15.22 -21.33 -4.79
N LYS A 223 15.97 -20.28 -4.42
CA LYS A 223 15.86 -19.66 -3.10
C LYS A 223 14.82 -18.55 -3.10
N THR A 224 13.70 -18.76 -2.40
CA THR A 224 12.53 -17.84 -2.40
C THR A 224 12.36 -17.06 -1.11
N HIS A 225 12.94 -17.52 0.00
CA HIS A 225 12.77 -16.89 1.33
C HIS A 225 14.02 -17.11 2.21
N GLY A 226 14.02 -16.49 3.38
CA GLY A 226 15.14 -16.51 4.33
C GLY A 226 16.23 -15.50 3.92
N ALA A 227 17.46 -15.70 4.41
CA ALA A 227 18.59 -14.84 4.06
C ALA A 227 18.98 -15.05 2.59
N ILE A 228 18.42 -14.20 1.69
CA ILE A 228 18.65 -14.25 0.25
C ILE A 228 19.71 -13.22 -0.11
N GLU A 229 20.77 -13.63 -0.79
CA GLU A 229 21.72 -12.69 -1.40
C GLU A 229 21.10 -12.03 -2.63
N GLY A 230 21.69 -10.90 -3.07
CA GLY A 230 21.21 -10.12 -4.21
C GLY A 230 20.56 -8.80 -3.84
N ASN A 231 19.82 -8.23 -4.77
CA ASN A 231 19.17 -6.93 -4.61
C ASN A 231 17.83 -6.91 -5.38
N LEU A 232 17.06 -5.86 -5.24
CA LEU A 232 16.00 -5.50 -6.18
C LEU A 232 16.61 -4.84 -7.41
N VAL A 233 15.90 -4.89 -8.55
CA VAL A 233 16.33 -4.16 -9.76
C VAL A 233 16.42 -2.67 -9.48
N PRO A 234 17.34 -1.93 -10.14
CA PRO A 234 17.58 -0.52 -9.82
C PRO A 234 16.34 0.37 -9.84
N GLY A 235 15.48 0.25 -10.85
CA GLY A 235 14.28 1.07 -10.94
C GLY A 235 13.30 0.87 -9.77
N VAL A 236 13.14 -0.37 -9.30
CA VAL A 236 12.31 -0.66 -8.11
C VAL A 236 12.95 -0.11 -6.85
N ARG A 237 14.27 -0.31 -6.68
CA ARG A 237 15.01 0.24 -5.54
C ARG A 237 14.88 1.77 -5.49
N ASP A 238 15.03 2.45 -6.61
CA ASP A 238 14.97 3.91 -6.68
C ASP A 238 13.55 4.41 -6.37
N LEU A 239 12.51 3.72 -6.85
CA LEU A 239 11.12 4.00 -6.47
C LEU A 239 10.93 3.89 -4.95
N VAL A 240 11.37 2.79 -4.34
CA VAL A 240 11.26 2.58 -2.89
C VAL A 240 12.00 3.66 -2.11
N PHE A 241 13.20 4.07 -2.56
CA PHE A 241 13.98 5.12 -1.91
C PHE A 241 13.30 6.48 -2.00
N ASN A 242 12.69 6.81 -3.15
CA ASN A 242 11.94 8.04 -3.31
C ASN A 242 10.70 8.09 -2.41
N VAL A 243 9.94 6.99 -2.34
CA VAL A 243 8.80 6.87 -1.41
C VAL A 243 9.27 7.00 0.05
N THR A 244 10.35 6.33 0.40
CA THR A 244 10.92 6.38 1.76
C THR A 244 11.34 7.79 2.14
N ARG A 245 12.04 8.50 1.24
CA ARG A 245 12.42 9.92 1.46
C ARG A 245 11.20 10.80 1.69
N ARG A 246 10.18 10.67 0.82
CA ARG A 246 8.94 11.43 0.91
C ARG A 246 8.29 11.39 2.30
N TRP A 247 8.39 10.25 2.99
CA TRP A 247 7.78 10.08 4.31
C TRP A 247 8.72 10.36 5.48
N LEU A 248 10.04 10.29 5.28
CA LEU A 248 11.03 10.61 6.32
C LEU A 248 11.36 12.10 6.41
N ASP A 249 11.25 12.82 5.29
CA ASP A 249 11.64 14.24 5.16
C ASP A 249 10.68 14.86 4.12
N PRO A 250 9.42 15.12 4.53
CA PRO A 250 8.35 15.52 3.61
C PRO A 250 8.55 16.86 2.93
N ASP A 251 9.19 17.83 3.57
CA ASP A 251 9.47 19.15 3.01
C ASP A 251 10.85 19.26 2.35
N GLY A 252 11.70 18.23 2.55
CA GLY A 252 13.01 18.11 1.89
C GLY A 252 14.07 19.04 2.44
N ASP A 253 13.91 19.56 3.65
CA ASP A 253 14.85 20.49 4.27
C ASP A 253 16.04 19.80 4.96
N GLY A 254 15.99 18.48 5.09
CA GLY A 254 17.00 17.63 5.71
C GLY A 254 16.81 17.46 7.23
N ASP A 255 15.72 17.96 7.81
CA ASP A 255 15.30 17.68 9.18
C ASP A 255 14.15 16.66 9.18
N PRO A 256 14.37 15.40 9.62
CA PRO A 256 13.33 14.38 9.59
C PRO A 256 12.27 14.53 10.70
N SER A 257 12.24 15.63 11.44
CA SER A 257 11.33 15.82 12.58
C SER A 257 9.87 16.00 12.17
N ASP A 258 9.60 16.33 10.91
CA ASP A 258 8.26 16.47 10.32
C ASP A 258 7.74 15.19 9.65
N GLY A 259 8.60 14.18 9.48
CA GLY A 259 8.30 12.88 8.87
C GLY A 259 7.97 11.78 9.87
N VAL A 260 7.78 10.57 9.36
CA VAL A 260 7.56 9.37 10.19
C VAL A 260 8.87 8.92 10.85
N ASP A 261 8.79 8.29 12.03
CA ASP A 261 9.95 7.85 12.79
C ASP A 261 10.56 6.54 12.29
N GLY A 262 9.83 5.78 11.49
CA GLY A 262 10.33 4.52 10.98
C GLY A 262 9.31 3.69 10.22
N PHE A 263 9.81 2.52 9.77
CA PHE A 263 9.04 1.58 8.96
C PHE A 263 9.03 0.19 9.59
N ARG A 264 7.86 -0.43 9.62
CA ARG A 264 7.73 -1.89 9.72
C ARG A 264 7.75 -2.45 8.31
N LEU A 265 8.52 -3.48 8.09
CA LEU A 265 8.80 -4.03 6.76
C LEU A 265 8.23 -5.44 6.67
N ASP A 266 7.09 -5.56 5.96
CA ASP A 266 6.40 -6.82 5.77
C ASP A 266 7.18 -7.76 4.84
N VAL A 267 7.08 -9.07 5.07
CA VAL A 267 7.76 -10.16 4.34
C VAL A 267 9.26 -9.89 4.06
N ALA A 268 9.94 -9.28 5.02
CA ALA A 268 11.33 -8.84 4.89
C ALA A 268 12.29 -9.96 4.52
N GLU A 269 12.01 -11.21 4.94
CA GLU A 269 12.78 -12.41 4.62
C GLU A 269 12.74 -12.81 3.14
N MET A 270 11.79 -12.27 2.37
CA MET A 270 11.68 -12.51 0.93
C MET A 270 12.37 -11.46 0.08
N VAL A 271 12.85 -10.38 0.69
CA VAL A 271 13.57 -9.30 0.02
C VAL A 271 15.07 -9.48 0.23
N PRO A 272 15.92 -9.35 -0.81
CA PRO A 272 17.33 -9.65 -0.73
C PRO A 272 18.11 -8.80 0.30
N LEU A 273 19.09 -9.42 0.96
CA LEU A 273 19.94 -8.79 1.97
C LEU A 273 20.74 -7.58 1.45
N GLY A 274 21.15 -7.60 0.18
CA GLY A 274 21.81 -6.46 -0.46
C GLY A 274 20.91 -5.24 -0.48
N PHE A 275 19.62 -5.41 -0.82
CA PHE A 275 18.65 -4.34 -0.75
C PHE A 275 18.53 -3.79 0.68
N TRP A 276 18.41 -4.64 1.71
CA TRP A 276 18.28 -4.21 3.10
C TRP A 276 19.49 -3.44 3.61
N ARG A 277 20.71 -3.83 3.17
CA ARG A 277 21.94 -3.08 3.49
C ARG A 277 21.93 -1.69 2.87
N ASP A 278 21.48 -1.57 1.61
CA ASP A 278 21.36 -0.30 0.91
C ASP A 278 20.25 0.57 1.52
N TYR A 279 19.08 -0.02 1.78
CA TYR A 279 17.94 0.64 2.40
C TYR A 279 18.28 1.19 3.79
N ARG A 280 18.94 0.40 4.64
CA ARG A 280 19.40 0.86 5.95
C ARG A 280 20.36 2.06 5.85
N ARG A 281 21.32 2.02 4.91
CA ARG A 281 22.22 3.16 4.70
C ARG A 281 21.45 4.39 4.24
N PHE A 282 20.51 4.20 3.33
CA PHE A 282 19.69 5.28 2.81
C PHE A 282 18.82 5.91 3.90
N VAL A 283 18.07 5.12 4.67
CA VAL A 283 17.24 5.61 5.78
C VAL A 283 18.10 6.40 6.78
N ARG A 284 19.26 5.85 7.17
CA ARG A 284 20.17 6.52 8.11
C ARG A 284 20.88 7.74 7.54
N SER A 285 20.87 7.97 6.27
CA SER A 285 21.36 9.21 5.68
C SER A 285 20.35 10.37 5.80
N ILE A 286 19.08 10.04 6.09
CA ILE A 286 18.00 11.00 6.27
C ILE A 286 17.69 11.15 7.78
N ASN A 287 17.46 10.02 8.45
CA ASN A 287 17.16 9.94 9.87
C ASN A 287 18.18 9.02 10.57
N PRO A 288 19.26 9.55 11.15
CA PRO A 288 20.41 8.82 11.74
C PRO A 288 20.10 7.87 12.88
#